data_551e3e22bd96653838fa37cd92a7c323
#
_entry.id   551e3e22bd96653838fa37cd92a7c323
#
_cell.length_a   1.000
_cell.length_b   1.000
_cell.length_c   1.000
_cell.angle_alpha   90.00
_cell.angle_beta   90.00
_cell.angle_gamma   90.00
#
_symmetry.space_group_name_H-M   'P 1'
#
loop_
_entity.id
_entity.type
_entity.pdbx_description
1 polymer ?
#
loop_
_entity_poly.entity_id
_entity_poly.type
_entity_poly.pdbx_seq_one_letter_code
_entity_poly.pdbx_strand_id
1 'polypeptide(L)'
;MRGVIAQITPNSSIPKEVDFHGGIAFLDRDGVLNVGYSTYVNSPQEVNMLPGAGKSVAILRRKGWKICIVTNQSPVMRGLWDENTLHDINDELRRQLLDEDEGAHVDVILACPHRSRDRCACRKPYPGMLFLGSEIIRGGNYDNSNLIDGRGIIAINPMLRNVDWWGTKTEPPHRLDLMLGDRKCDLGVAWAYGARIFRANPDIGIAGQINEMIDEGNEGVTFNPVG
;
A
#
# COMPACT_ATOMS: atom_id res chain seq x y z
N MET A 1 -3.50 20.39 4.12
CA MET A 1 -3.07 19.41 3.10
C MET A 1 -4.31 18.66 2.61
N ARG A 2 -4.55 18.56 1.30
CA ARG A 2 -5.74 17.89 0.74
C ARG A 2 -5.31 16.83 -0.28
N GLY A 3 -4.65 15.78 0.17
CA GLY A 3 -4.19 14.73 -0.75
C GLY A 3 -3.43 13.62 -0.04
N VAL A 4 -2.85 12.77 -0.84
CA VAL A 4 -1.98 11.65 -0.46
C VAL A 4 -0.54 12.04 -0.73
N ILE A 5 0.35 11.76 0.18
CA ILE A 5 1.79 11.86 -0.05
C ILE A 5 2.20 10.64 -0.87
N ALA A 6 2.76 10.90 -2.05
CA ALA A 6 3.15 9.87 -3.01
C ALA A 6 4.66 9.81 -3.22
N GLN A 7 5.17 8.58 -3.38
CA GLN A 7 6.52 8.30 -3.88
C GLN A 7 6.41 7.26 -5.00
N ILE A 8 6.63 7.68 -6.23
CA ILE A 8 6.53 6.86 -7.43
C ILE A 8 7.95 6.53 -7.90
N THR A 9 8.26 5.26 -8.02
CA THR A 9 9.54 4.82 -8.57
C THR A 9 9.48 4.93 -10.10
N PRO A 10 10.43 5.62 -10.75
CA PRO A 10 10.46 5.67 -12.19
C PRO A 10 10.59 4.27 -12.80
N ASN A 11 9.80 3.96 -13.82
CA ASN A 11 9.84 2.65 -14.49
C ASN A 11 11.23 2.28 -15.04
N SER A 12 12.05 3.28 -15.39
CA SER A 12 13.43 3.09 -15.83
C SER A 12 14.37 2.56 -14.72
N SER A 13 13.98 2.72 -13.46
CA SER A 13 14.74 2.28 -12.29
C SER A 13 14.35 0.88 -11.81
N ILE A 14 13.36 0.26 -12.44
CA ILE A 14 12.90 -1.09 -12.11
C ILE A 14 13.29 -2.02 -13.25
N PRO A 15 14.05 -3.10 -12.98
CA PRO A 15 14.40 -4.10 -14.00
C PRO A 15 13.14 -4.68 -14.66
N LYS A 16 13.20 -4.88 -15.98
CA LYS A 16 12.13 -5.55 -16.74
C LYS A 16 12.35 -7.07 -16.68
N GLU A 17 12.07 -7.68 -15.56
CA GLU A 17 12.35 -9.11 -15.39
C GLU A 17 11.15 -10.02 -15.66
N VAL A 18 9.94 -9.52 -15.47
CA VAL A 18 8.72 -10.31 -15.64
C VAL A 18 7.59 -9.47 -16.25
N ASP A 19 6.83 -10.06 -17.14
CA ASP A 19 5.66 -9.40 -17.72
C ASP A 19 4.60 -9.12 -16.65
N PHE A 20 4.19 -7.86 -16.57
CA PHE A 20 3.11 -7.43 -15.71
C PHE A 20 1.79 -7.99 -16.21
N HIS A 21 1.16 -8.88 -15.42
CA HIS A 21 -0.12 -9.51 -15.79
C HIS A 21 -1.35 -8.64 -15.47
N GLY A 22 -1.16 -7.43 -14.94
CA GLY A 22 -2.23 -6.50 -14.61
C GLY A 22 -2.56 -6.42 -13.12
N GLY A 23 -2.22 -7.42 -12.31
CA GLY A 23 -2.51 -7.46 -10.86
C GLY A 23 -1.59 -6.56 -10.05
N ILE A 24 -2.15 -5.90 -9.03
CA ILE A 24 -1.42 -5.07 -8.08
C ILE A 24 -1.52 -5.69 -6.69
N ALA A 25 -0.37 -5.84 -6.02
CA ALA A 25 -0.32 -6.16 -4.60
C ALA A 25 -0.28 -4.84 -3.81
N PHE A 26 -1.40 -4.49 -3.19
CA PHE A 26 -1.47 -3.41 -2.21
C PHE A 26 -1.05 -3.96 -0.85
N LEU A 27 -0.05 -3.35 -0.25
CA LEU A 27 0.53 -3.80 1.01
C LEU A 27 0.47 -2.67 2.04
N ASP A 28 -0.01 -2.94 3.26
CA ASP A 28 0.28 -2.03 4.35
C ASP A 28 1.78 -2.04 4.65
N ARG A 29 2.26 -1.03 5.33
CA ARG A 29 3.67 -0.88 5.70
C ARG A 29 3.95 -1.51 7.07
N ASP A 30 3.39 -0.92 8.10
CA ASP A 30 3.66 -1.25 9.50
C ASP A 30 2.87 -2.51 9.93
N GLY A 31 3.54 -3.55 10.43
CA GLY A 31 2.95 -4.85 10.75
C GLY A 31 2.80 -5.80 9.54
N VAL A 32 3.28 -5.38 8.35
CA VAL A 32 3.26 -6.18 7.11
C VAL A 32 4.65 -6.33 6.52
N LEU A 33 5.36 -5.22 6.31
CA LEU A 33 6.72 -5.19 5.77
C LEU A 33 7.75 -4.93 6.87
N ASN A 34 7.48 -4.01 7.74
CA ASN A 34 8.30 -3.67 8.91
C ASN A 34 7.50 -3.83 10.21
N VAL A 35 8.21 -3.91 11.31
CA VAL A 35 7.63 -3.97 12.67
C VAL A 35 6.73 -2.77 12.89
N GLY A 36 5.48 -3.05 13.30
CA GLY A 36 4.52 -2.02 13.69
C GLY A 36 4.70 -1.66 15.17
N TYR A 37 4.89 -0.36 15.46
CA TYR A 37 5.00 0.13 16.83
C TYR A 37 3.65 0.62 17.35
N SER A 38 3.46 0.58 18.66
CA SER A 38 2.29 1.19 19.33
C SER A 38 2.23 2.71 19.15
N THR A 39 3.38 3.32 18.90
CA THR A 39 3.56 4.71 18.47
C THR A 39 3.63 4.78 16.94
N TYR A 40 4.76 5.18 16.40
CA TYR A 40 5.03 5.29 14.96
C TYR A 40 6.49 4.94 14.69
N VAL A 41 6.83 4.65 13.43
CA VAL A 41 8.20 4.74 12.94
C VAL A 41 8.50 6.24 12.75
N ASN A 42 9.40 6.81 13.54
CA ASN A 42 9.63 8.26 13.58
C ASN A 42 10.88 8.71 12.83
N SER A 43 11.74 7.76 12.46
CA SER A 43 12.97 8.03 11.72
C SER A 43 13.36 6.81 10.86
N PRO A 44 14.24 6.98 9.85
CA PRO A 44 14.80 5.87 9.09
C PRO A 44 15.46 4.80 9.97
N GLN A 45 16.10 5.19 11.07
CA GLN A 45 16.79 4.27 12.00
C GLN A 45 15.84 3.35 12.77
N GLU A 46 14.56 3.71 12.83
CA GLU A 46 13.52 2.90 13.47
C GLU A 46 12.84 1.91 12.50
N VAL A 47 13.23 1.90 11.23
CA VAL A 47 12.72 0.92 10.25
C VAL A 47 13.36 -0.44 10.53
N ASN A 48 12.59 -1.36 11.10
CA ASN A 48 12.99 -2.73 11.35
C ASN A 48 12.13 -3.68 10.52
N MET A 49 12.74 -4.31 9.51
CA MET A 49 12.01 -5.21 8.61
C MET A 49 11.54 -6.46 9.34
N LEU A 50 10.34 -6.92 8.96
CA LEU A 50 9.90 -8.26 9.33
C LEU A 50 10.65 -9.30 8.49
N PRO A 51 11.07 -10.44 9.08
CA PRO A 51 11.87 -11.44 8.37
C PRO A 51 11.18 -11.96 7.11
N GLY A 52 11.90 -11.98 6.00
CA GLY A 52 11.39 -12.48 4.72
C GLY A 52 10.54 -11.47 3.94
N ALA A 53 10.44 -10.21 4.38
CA ALA A 53 9.63 -9.19 3.71
C ALA A 53 10.13 -8.89 2.29
N GLY A 54 11.44 -8.68 2.09
CA GLY A 54 12.04 -8.45 0.77
C GLY A 54 11.88 -9.65 -0.14
N LYS A 55 12.16 -10.86 0.35
CA LYS A 55 11.97 -12.11 -0.42
C LYS A 55 10.52 -12.27 -0.88
N SER A 56 9.55 -11.98 -0.02
CA SER A 56 8.14 -12.09 -0.34
C SER A 56 7.71 -11.06 -1.39
N VAL A 57 8.16 -9.81 -1.29
CA VAL A 57 7.94 -8.77 -2.31
C VAL A 57 8.54 -9.21 -3.65
N ALA A 58 9.76 -9.73 -3.65
CA ALA A 58 10.42 -10.22 -4.86
C ALA A 58 9.67 -11.42 -5.48
N ILE A 59 9.11 -12.33 -4.68
CA ILE A 59 8.27 -13.44 -5.17
C ILE A 59 7.03 -12.90 -5.89
N LEU A 60 6.29 -11.93 -5.30
CA LEU A 60 5.15 -11.31 -5.95
C LEU A 60 5.55 -10.70 -7.31
N ARG A 61 6.66 -9.97 -7.35
CA ARG A 61 7.15 -9.37 -8.59
C ARG A 61 7.49 -10.41 -9.65
N ARG A 62 8.22 -11.47 -9.27
CA ARG A 62 8.58 -12.59 -10.19
C ARG A 62 7.35 -13.34 -10.70
N LYS A 63 6.23 -13.23 -10.00
CA LYS A 63 4.93 -13.79 -10.40
C LYS A 63 4.07 -12.80 -11.20
N GLY A 64 4.56 -11.58 -11.50
CA GLY A 64 3.90 -10.60 -12.38
C GLY A 64 3.07 -9.54 -11.66
N TRP A 65 3.09 -9.46 -10.32
CA TRP A 65 2.46 -8.35 -9.60
C TRP A 65 3.34 -7.11 -9.57
N LYS A 66 2.72 -5.94 -9.69
CA LYS A 66 3.32 -4.66 -9.28
C LYS A 66 2.98 -4.36 -7.81
N ILE A 67 3.87 -3.62 -7.14
CA ILE A 67 3.80 -3.40 -5.70
C ILE A 67 3.40 -1.96 -5.38
N CYS A 68 2.30 -1.80 -4.66
CA CYS A 68 1.84 -0.51 -4.15
C CYS A 68 1.73 -0.57 -2.61
N ILE A 69 2.58 0.17 -1.91
CA ILE A 69 2.45 0.32 -0.45
C ILE A 69 1.40 1.39 -0.16
N VAL A 70 0.44 1.09 0.73
CA VAL A 70 -0.64 1.99 1.13
C VAL A 70 -0.73 2.07 2.65
N THR A 71 -0.37 3.22 3.23
CA THR A 71 -0.21 3.36 4.68
C THR A 71 -0.90 4.59 5.26
N ASN A 72 -1.41 4.50 6.49
CA ASN A 72 -2.04 5.61 7.22
C ASN A 72 -1.01 6.30 8.12
N GLN A 73 -0.48 7.47 7.71
CA GLN A 73 0.61 8.18 8.37
C GLN A 73 0.16 9.54 8.94
N SER A 74 -0.70 9.49 9.97
CA SER A 74 -1.22 10.70 10.62
C SER A 74 -0.19 11.55 11.41
N PRO A 75 1.02 11.08 11.76
CA PRO A 75 2.04 11.93 12.36
C PRO A 75 2.31 13.23 11.60
N VAL A 76 2.29 13.20 10.25
CA VAL A 76 2.47 14.40 9.41
C VAL A 76 1.45 15.48 9.78
N MET A 77 0.15 15.16 9.77
CA MET A 77 -0.91 16.12 10.13
C MET A 77 -0.98 16.43 11.64
N ARG A 78 -0.29 15.66 12.46
CA ARG A 78 -0.13 15.95 13.90
C ARG A 78 1.08 16.85 14.17
N GLY A 79 1.92 17.11 13.16
CA GLY A 79 3.13 17.91 13.28
C GLY A 79 4.24 17.23 14.10
N LEU A 80 4.24 15.88 14.16
CA LEU A 80 5.31 15.13 14.85
C LEU A 80 6.57 15.09 13.97
N TRP A 81 6.41 15.01 12.68
CA TRP A 81 7.46 15.10 11.66
C TRP A 81 6.84 15.49 10.32
N ASP A 82 7.67 15.92 9.40
CA ASP A 82 7.24 16.46 8.10
C ASP A 82 7.19 15.39 6.99
N GLU A 83 6.84 15.84 5.80
CA GLU A 83 6.76 15.03 4.60
C GLU A 83 8.12 14.46 4.19
N ASN A 84 9.22 15.23 4.39
CA ASN A 84 10.56 14.77 4.06
C ASN A 84 10.99 13.60 4.96
N THR A 85 10.70 13.70 6.26
CA THR A 85 10.93 12.59 7.20
C THR A 85 10.18 11.32 6.76
N LEU A 86 8.94 11.44 6.26
CA LEU A 86 8.21 10.29 5.72
C LEU A 86 8.90 9.71 4.49
N HIS A 87 9.39 10.57 3.59
CA HIS A 87 10.13 10.13 2.41
C HIS A 87 11.40 9.37 2.79
N ASP A 88 12.15 9.88 3.76
CA ASP A 88 13.38 9.23 4.24
C ASP A 88 13.10 7.86 4.88
N ILE A 89 12.04 7.74 5.68
CA ILE A 89 11.57 6.46 6.25
C ILE A 89 11.23 5.47 5.14
N ASN A 90 10.52 5.91 4.12
CA ASN A 90 10.13 5.04 3.01
C ASN A 90 11.31 4.66 2.10
N ASP A 91 12.30 5.53 1.95
CA ASP A 91 13.53 5.22 1.21
C ASP A 91 14.36 4.17 1.95
N GLU A 92 14.44 4.28 3.27
CA GLU A 92 15.11 3.27 4.10
C GLU A 92 14.38 1.92 4.02
N LEU A 93 13.05 1.92 4.03
CA LEU A 93 12.25 0.71 3.81
C LEU A 93 12.60 0.05 2.47
N ARG A 94 12.60 0.84 1.36
CA ARG A 94 12.97 0.33 0.02
C ARG A 94 14.37 -0.23 0.00
N ARG A 95 15.33 0.45 0.62
CA ARG A 95 16.71 0.00 0.71
C ARG A 95 16.80 -1.36 1.39
N GLN A 96 16.18 -1.53 2.57
CA GLN A 96 16.21 -2.79 3.31
C GLN A 96 15.48 -3.92 2.58
N LEU A 97 14.39 -3.65 1.87
CA LEU A 97 13.75 -4.65 1.00
C LEU A 97 14.70 -5.17 -0.08
N LEU A 98 15.42 -4.27 -0.76
CA LEU A 98 16.38 -4.61 -1.81
C LEU A 98 17.64 -5.28 -1.26
N ASP A 99 18.07 -4.94 -0.06
CA ASP A 99 19.18 -5.62 0.62
C ASP A 99 18.87 -7.10 0.90
N GLU A 100 17.59 -7.43 1.15
CA GLU A 100 17.17 -8.82 1.37
C GLU A 100 17.01 -9.61 0.06
N ASP A 101 16.48 -8.96 -1.00
CA ASP A 101 16.34 -9.54 -2.35
C ASP A 101 16.33 -8.41 -3.40
N GLU A 102 17.26 -8.43 -4.34
CA GLU A 102 17.40 -7.41 -5.39
C GLU A 102 16.16 -7.23 -6.28
N GLY A 103 15.28 -8.22 -6.34
CA GLY A 103 13.98 -8.13 -7.04
C GLY A 103 12.87 -7.45 -6.23
N ALA A 104 13.11 -7.01 -4.98
CA ALA A 104 12.10 -6.45 -4.09
C ALA A 104 11.78 -4.97 -4.36
N HIS A 105 11.62 -4.60 -5.62
CA HIS A 105 11.27 -3.23 -6.00
C HIS A 105 9.82 -2.88 -5.64
N VAL A 106 9.60 -1.63 -5.20
CA VAL A 106 8.29 -1.05 -4.91
C VAL A 106 7.96 0.01 -5.96
N ASP A 107 6.88 -0.16 -6.71
CA ASP A 107 6.48 0.74 -7.79
C ASP A 107 5.96 2.09 -7.24
N VAL A 108 5.09 2.02 -6.22
CA VAL A 108 4.43 3.21 -5.65
C VAL A 108 4.30 3.06 -4.13
N ILE A 109 4.53 4.15 -3.40
CA ILE A 109 4.15 4.28 -1.98
C ILE A 109 3.17 5.44 -1.85
N LEU A 110 2.01 5.17 -1.26
CA LEU A 110 0.96 6.15 -0.97
C LEU A 110 0.71 6.21 0.53
N ALA A 111 0.85 7.40 1.10
CA ALA A 111 0.65 7.62 2.52
C ALA A 111 -0.46 8.64 2.77
N CYS A 112 -1.49 8.25 3.52
CA CYS A 112 -2.51 9.17 3.97
C CYS A 112 -2.03 9.93 5.22
N PRO A 113 -1.81 11.25 5.14
CA PRO A 113 -1.33 12.04 6.28
C PRO A 113 -2.44 12.40 7.28
N HIS A 114 -3.71 12.18 6.93
CA HIS A 114 -4.86 12.68 7.66
C HIS A 114 -5.14 11.89 8.94
N ARG A 115 -5.69 12.60 9.94
CA ARG A 115 -6.25 11.98 11.15
C ARG A 115 -7.63 11.40 10.85
N SER A 116 -8.11 10.50 11.68
CA SER A 116 -9.44 9.89 11.52
C SER A 116 -10.58 10.94 11.45
N ARG A 117 -10.48 12.02 12.24
CA ARG A 117 -11.47 13.12 12.27
C ARG A 117 -11.48 14.00 11.01
N ASP A 118 -10.42 13.97 10.20
CA ASP A 118 -10.28 14.83 9.01
C ASP A 118 -11.16 14.35 7.83
N ARG A 119 -11.79 13.18 7.95
CA ARG A 119 -12.82 12.64 7.05
C ARG A 119 -12.41 12.64 5.57
N CYS A 120 -11.17 12.31 5.24
CA CYS A 120 -10.68 12.21 3.86
C CYS A 120 -11.11 10.90 3.18
N ALA A 121 -11.03 10.86 1.85
CA ALA A 121 -11.29 9.67 1.06
C ALA A 121 -10.07 8.72 0.94
N CYS A 122 -8.87 9.17 1.36
CA CYS A 122 -7.63 8.39 1.23
C CYS A 122 -7.34 7.48 2.42
N ARG A 123 -7.76 7.87 3.64
CA ARG A 123 -7.45 7.11 4.84
C ARG A 123 -8.20 5.79 4.86
N LYS A 124 -7.46 4.65 4.92
CA LYS A 124 -8.06 3.34 5.13
C LYS A 124 -9.00 3.38 6.34
N PRO A 125 -10.26 2.88 6.24
CA PRO A 125 -10.75 1.92 5.25
C PRO A 125 -11.30 2.50 3.93
N TYR A 126 -11.23 3.82 3.68
CA TYR A 126 -11.68 4.38 2.40
C TYR A 126 -10.70 4.05 1.27
N PRO A 127 -11.21 3.74 0.03
CA PRO A 127 -10.40 3.11 -1.02
C PRO A 127 -9.57 4.07 -1.87
N GLY A 128 -9.52 5.36 -1.54
CA GLY A 128 -8.89 6.38 -2.38
C GLY A 128 -7.43 6.12 -2.72
N MET A 129 -6.62 5.56 -1.79
CA MET A 129 -5.23 5.21 -2.08
C MET A 129 -5.13 4.02 -3.05
N LEU A 130 -6.02 3.02 -2.93
CA LEU A 130 -5.99 1.85 -3.83
C LEU A 130 -6.38 2.26 -5.26
N PHE A 131 -7.44 3.08 -5.42
CA PHE A 131 -7.81 3.60 -6.73
C PHE A 131 -6.70 4.46 -7.34
N LEU A 132 -6.09 5.38 -6.57
CA LEU A 132 -4.98 6.18 -7.05
C LEU A 132 -3.77 5.31 -7.45
N GLY A 133 -3.40 4.34 -6.62
CA GLY A 133 -2.32 3.41 -6.93
C GLY A 133 -2.57 2.60 -8.21
N SER A 134 -3.83 2.18 -8.41
CA SER A 134 -4.28 1.53 -9.63
C SER A 134 -4.10 2.44 -10.87
N GLU A 135 -4.55 3.70 -10.79
CA GLU A 135 -4.39 4.68 -11.86
C GLU A 135 -2.91 4.91 -12.20
N ILE A 136 -2.07 5.14 -11.19
CA ILE A 136 -0.63 5.38 -11.40
C ILE A 136 0.02 4.18 -12.08
N ILE A 137 -0.20 2.97 -11.57
CA ILE A 137 0.49 1.76 -12.01
C ILE A 137 0.04 1.31 -13.40
N ARG A 138 -1.24 1.49 -13.75
CA ARG A 138 -1.82 1.10 -15.03
C ARG A 138 -1.77 2.19 -16.10
N GLY A 139 -1.17 3.35 -15.78
CA GLY A 139 -1.05 4.46 -16.73
C GLY A 139 -2.38 5.19 -16.97
N GLY A 140 -3.26 5.20 -15.97
CA GLY A 140 -4.50 5.97 -15.97
C GLY A 140 -4.26 7.48 -15.77
N ASN A 141 -5.34 8.22 -15.63
CA ASN A 141 -5.30 9.68 -15.52
C ASN A 141 -5.28 10.12 -14.04
N TYR A 142 -4.21 10.76 -13.61
CA TYR A 142 -4.09 11.38 -12.29
C TYR A 142 -3.34 12.71 -12.39
N ASP A 143 -3.59 13.62 -11.46
CA ASP A 143 -2.89 14.91 -11.41
C ASP A 143 -1.47 14.75 -10.85
N ASN A 144 -0.48 14.83 -11.72
CA ASN A 144 0.94 14.74 -11.38
C ASN A 144 1.66 16.09 -11.34
N SER A 145 0.94 17.20 -11.47
CA SER A 145 1.50 18.57 -11.57
C SER A 145 2.33 18.98 -10.34
N ASN A 146 2.06 18.38 -9.19
CA ASN A 146 2.75 18.67 -7.92
C ASN A 146 3.84 17.63 -7.58
N LEU A 147 4.21 16.77 -8.52
CA LEU A 147 5.28 15.80 -8.31
C LEU A 147 6.63 16.34 -8.78
N ILE A 148 7.63 16.25 -7.91
CA ILE A 148 9.04 16.47 -8.23
C ILE A 148 9.79 15.16 -8.02
N ASP A 149 10.43 14.67 -9.04
CA ASP A 149 11.15 13.38 -9.02
C ASP A 149 10.31 12.21 -8.46
N GLY A 150 9.01 12.19 -8.82
CA GLY A 150 8.06 11.18 -8.37
C GLY A 150 7.55 11.36 -6.94
N ARG A 151 7.90 12.44 -6.25
CA ARG A 151 7.50 12.74 -4.87
C ARG A 151 6.59 13.97 -4.81
N GLY A 152 5.58 13.92 -3.96
CA GLY A 152 4.68 15.06 -3.73
C GLY A 152 3.30 14.64 -3.31
N ILE A 153 2.36 15.59 -3.42
CA ILE A 153 0.99 15.41 -2.97
C ILE A 153 0.06 15.30 -4.17
N ILE A 154 -0.70 14.20 -4.21
CA ILE A 154 -1.72 13.96 -5.24
C ILE A 154 -3.10 14.08 -4.60
N ALA A 155 -3.98 14.87 -5.23
CA ALA A 155 -5.36 15.01 -4.80
C ALA A 155 -6.14 13.70 -5.00
N ILE A 156 -7.05 13.40 -4.07
CA ILE A 156 -7.96 12.25 -4.14
C ILE A 156 -9.38 12.75 -4.40
N ASN A 157 -10.09 12.07 -5.30
CA ASN A 157 -11.51 12.32 -5.49
C ASN A 157 -12.28 12.10 -4.18
N PRO A 158 -12.90 13.14 -3.59
CA PRO A 158 -13.59 13.04 -2.31
C PRO A 158 -14.80 12.11 -2.34
N MET A 159 -15.37 11.85 -3.53
CA MET A 159 -16.51 10.93 -3.70
C MET A 159 -16.17 9.47 -3.38
N LEU A 160 -14.90 9.08 -3.43
CA LEU A 160 -14.43 7.75 -3.03
C LEU A 160 -14.63 7.44 -1.53
N ARG A 161 -15.08 8.44 -0.76
CA ARG A 161 -15.53 8.24 0.62
C ARG A 161 -16.95 7.68 0.73
N ASN A 162 -17.75 7.77 -0.33
CA ASN A 162 -19.12 7.30 -0.34
C ASN A 162 -19.17 5.78 -0.63
N VAL A 163 -18.73 4.99 0.35
CA VAL A 163 -18.74 3.53 0.29
C VAL A 163 -20.06 3.02 0.85
N ASP A 164 -20.75 2.19 0.11
CA ASP A 164 -21.93 1.46 0.60
C ASP A 164 -21.48 0.21 1.37
N TRP A 165 -21.25 0.36 2.66
CA TRP A 165 -20.80 -0.72 3.55
C TRP A 165 -21.86 -1.82 3.76
N TRP A 166 -23.11 -1.58 3.38
CA TRP A 166 -24.22 -2.53 3.50
C TRP A 166 -24.48 -3.31 2.21
N GLY A 167 -23.87 -2.86 1.12
CA GLY A 167 -23.99 -3.47 -0.20
C GLY A 167 -23.13 -4.71 -0.39
N THR A 168 -22.94 -5.06 -1.64
CA THR A 168 -22.03 -6.14 -2.05
C THR A 168 -20.61 -5.60 -2.22
N LYS A 169 -19.61 -6.48 -2.06
CA LYS A 169 -18.21 -6.15 -2.39
C LYS A 169 -18.11 -5.67 -3.84
N THR A 170 -17.41 -4.57 -4.04
CA THR A 170 -17.16 -3.99 -5.38
C THR A 170 -16.32 -4.95 -6.24
N GLU A 171 -16.54 -4.94 -7.55
CA GLU A 171 -15.65 -5.61 -8.51
C GLU A 171 -14.33 -4.81 -8.63
N PRO A 172 -13.16 -5.45 -8.54
CA PRO A 172 -11.88 -4.76 -8.66
C PRO A 172 -11.58 -4.42 -10.12
N PRO A 173 -10.75 -3.41 -10.41
CA PRO A 173 -10.27 -3.13 -11.77
C PRO A 173 -9.52 -4.31 -12.40
N HIS A 174 -8.93 -5.19 -11.61
CA HIS A 174 -8.30 -6.43 -12.07
C HIS A 174 -8.50 -7.54 -11.04
N ARG A 175 -8.90 -8.75 -11.49
CA ARG A 175 -9.23 -9.89 -10.62
C ARG A 175 -8.10 -10.32 -9.67
N LEU A 176 -6.85 -10.10 -10.05
CA LEU A 176 -5.68 -10.45 -9.23
C LEU A 176 -5.24 -9.33 -8.28
N ASP A 177 -5.94 -8.21 -8.24
CA ASP A 177 -5.66 -7.18 -7.24
C ASP A 177 -5.88 -7.74 -5.84
N LEU A 178 -4.89 -7.52 -4.98
CA LEU A 178 -4.93 -8.00 -3.61
C LEU A 178 -4.52 -6.91 -2.62
N MET A 179 -5.02 -7.01 -1.40
CA MET A 179 -4.59 -6.18 -0.27
C MET A 179 -4.19 -7.07 0.89
N LEU A 180 -2.99 -6.83 1.41
CA LEU A 180 -2.49 -7.43 2.65
C LEU A 180 -2.35 -6.35 3.72
N GLY A 181 -2.95 -6.57 4.89
CA GLY A 181 -2.81 -5.71 6.05
C GLY A 181 -3.04 -6.46 7.36
N ASP A 182 -2.63 -5.87 8.48
CA ASP A 182 -2.77 -6.46 9.82
C ASP A 182 -4.03 -6.01 10.55
N ARG A 183 -4.63 -4.88 10.12
CA ARG A 183 -5.73 -4.19 10.82
C ARG A 183 -7.08 -4.31 10.11
N LYS A 184 -8.17 -4.16 10.86
CA LYS A 184 -9.55 -4.16 10.32
C LYS A 184 -9.73 -3.11 9.21
N CYS A 185 -9.05 -1.95 9.29
CA CYS A 185 -9.13 -0.92 8.24
C CYS A 185 -8.51 -1.36 6.90
N ASP A 186 -7.56 -2.28 6.91
CA ASP A 186 -6.95 -2.84 5.70
C ASP A 186 -7.89 -3.83 5.02
N LEU A 187 -8.58 -4.65 5.81
CA LEU A 187 -9.63 -5.54 5.29
C LEU A 187 -10.79 -4.72 4.72
N GLY A 188 -11.15 -3.63 5.41
CA GLY A 188 -12.21 -2.72 4.95
C GLY A 188 -11.86 -2.02 3.64
N VAL A 189 -10.62 -1.54 3.46
CA VAL A 189 -10.22 -0.89 2.21
C VAL A 189 -10.18 -1.89 1.05
N ALA A 190 -9.73 -3.13 1.30
CA ALA A 190 -9.76 -4.20 0.31
C ALA A 190 -11.18 -4.51 -0.15
N TRP A 191 -12.12 -4.62 0.79
CA TRP A 191 -13.52 -4.84 0.50
C TRP A 191 -14.13 -3.69 -0.32
N ALA A 192 -13.86 -2.43 0.09
CA ALA A 192 -14.38 -1.24 -0.57
C ALA A 192 -13.83 -1.03 -2.00
N TYR A 193 -12.63 -1.51 -2.27
CA TYR A 193 -12.00 -1.49 -3.59
C TYR A 193 -12.37 -2.72 -4.44
N GLY A 194 -12.68 -3.85 -3.79
CA GLY A 194 -12.98 -5.12 -4.42
C GLY A 194 -11.82 -6.12 -4.46
N ALA A 195 -10.64 -5.79 -3.94
CA ALA A 195 -9.45 -6.64 -3.98
C ALA A 195 -9.64 -7.95 -3.19
N ARG A 196 -8.86 -8.98 -3.53
CA ARG A 196 -8.67 -10.18 -2.69
C ARG A 196 -8.10 -9.74 -1.34
N ILE A 197 -8.57 -10.35 -0.25
CA ILE A 197 -8.34 -9.85 1.11
C ILE A 197 -7.44 -10.80 1.89
N PHE A 198 -6.23 -10.36 2.24
CA PHE A 198 -5.31 -11.14 3.06
C PHE A 198 -5.02 -10.42 4.38
N ARG A 199 -4.90 -11.21 5.47
CA ARG A 199 -4.62 -10.66 6.79
C ARG A 199 -3.28 -11.13 7.30
N ALA A 200 -2.36 -10.19 7.53
CA ALA A 200 -1.08 -10.48 8.12
C ALA A 200 -1.19 -10.71 9.64
N ASN A 201 -0.35 -11.62 10.15
CA ASN A 201 0.02 -11.61 11.55
C ASN A 201 1.13 -10.55 11.71
N PRO A 202 0.98 -9.51 12.56
CA PRO A 202 1.93 -8.40 12.64
C PRO A 202 3.33 -8.78 13.15
N ASP A 203 3.48 -9.99 13.76
CA ASP A 203 4.78 -10.52 14.19
C ASP A 203 5.52 -11.28 13.07
N ILE A 204 4.80 -11.64 11.99
CA ILE A 204 5.33 -12.43 10.87
C ILE A 204 5.35 -11.62 9.57
N GLY A 205 4.35 -10.76 9.38
CA GLY A 205 4.18 -9.94 8.18
C GLY A 205 3.81 -10.71 6.93
N ILE A 206 4.24 -10.19 5.78
CA ILE A 206 3.94 -10.73 4.44
C ILE A 206 4.44 -12.17 4.26
N ALA A 207 5.55 -12.55 4.89
CA ALA A 207 6.13 -13.88 4.74
C ALA A 207 5.17 -15.00 5.15
N GLY A 208 4.26 -14.73 6.11
CA GLY A 208 3.25 -15.67 6.55
C GLY A 208 2.08 -15.87 5.57
N GLN A 209 1.97 -15.01 4.54
CA GLN A 209 0.83 -15.04 3.61
C GLN A 209 1.24 -15.24 2.14
N ILE A 210 2.53 -15.23 1.83
CA ILE A 210 3.00 -15.18 0.45
C ILE A 210 2.49 -16.33 -0.42
N ASN A 211 2.47 -17.56 0.11
CA ASN A 211 2.01 -18.73 -0.64
C ASN A 211 0.52 -18.67 -0.98
N GLU A 212 -0.29 -18.12 -0.07
CA GLU A 212 -1.72 -17.93 -0.30
C GLU A 212 -1.99 -16.79 -1.29
N MET A 213 -1.19 -15.71 -1.23
CA MET A 213 -1.34 -14.55 -2.11
C MET A 213 -1.04 -14.87 -3.57
N ILE A 214 -0.03 -15.72 -3.84
CA ILE A 214 0.36 -16.11 -5.21
C ILE A 214 -0.55 -17.20 -5.81
N ASP A 215 -1.39 -17.84 -5.02
CA ASP A 215 -2.46 -18.69 -5.52
C ASP A 215 -3.59 -17.79 -6.07
N GLU A 216 -3.71 -17.74 -7.40
CA GLU A 216 -4.68 -16.90 -8.10
C GLU A 216 -6.15 -17.27 -7.83
N GLY A 217 -6.41 -18.47 -7.36
CA GLY A 217 -7.74 -18.96 -6.97
C GLY A 217 -8.12 -18.63 -5.54
N ASN A 218 -7.17 -18.16 -4.72
CA ASN A 218 -7.41 -17.87 -3.32
C ASN A 218 -7.89 -16.42 -3.13
N GLU A 219 -9.14 -16.23 -2.69
CA GLU A 219 -9.73 -14.92 -2.39
C GLU A 219 -9.32 -14.36 -1.01
N GLY A 220 -8.58 -15.17 -0.21
CA GLY A 220 -8.14 -14.81 1.13
C GLY A 220 -9.24 -14.93 2.17
N VAL A 221 -9.28 -13.96 3.12
CA VAL A 221 -10.22 -14.00 4.23
C VAL A 221 -11.55 -13.34 3.91
N THR A 222 -12.62 -13.88 4.47
CA THR A 222 -13.93 -13.22 4.41
C THR A 222 -13.95 -11.99 5.35
N PHE A 223 -14.47 -10.89 4.88
CA PHE A 223 -14.66 -9.67 5.65
C PHE A 223 -16.11 -9.22 5.63
N ASN A 224 -16.69 -8.99 6.82
CA ASN A 224 -18.00 -8.37 6.96
C ASN A 224 -17.80 -6.90 7.41
N PRO A 225 -18.12 -5.89 6.57
CA PRO A 225 -17.90 -4.50 6.90
C PRO A 225 -18.82 -3.97 8.02
N VAL A 226 -19.96 -4.62 8.25
CA VAL A 226 -21.01 -4.21 9.19
C VAL A 226 -21.10 -5.11 10.42
N GLY A 227 -20.16 -6.07 10.56
CA GLY A 227 -20.05 -7.01 11.68
C GLY A 227 -18.99 -6.65 12.71
#